data_4671c64402e310475422e8e2848efa5b
#
_entry.id   4671c64402e310475422e8e2848efa5b
#
_cell.length_a   1.000
_cell.length_b   1.000
_cell.length_c   1.000
_cell.angle_alpha   90.00
_cell.angle_beta   90.00
_cell.angle_gamma   90.00
#
_symmetry.space_group_name_H-M   'P 1'
#
loop_
_entity.id
_entity.type
_entity.pdbx_description
1 polymer ?
#
loop_
_entity_poly.entity_id
_entity_poly.type
_entity_poly.pdbx_seq_one_letter_code
_entity_poly.pdbx_strand_id
1 'polypeptide(L)'
;MEQAKAQFDVNFFGTVTVNKAVLPFLRHQGKGHIVNISSVAAVAHIPFQTFYSASKAAVSSYSYALANEVKPYGIHVTVVELGDICTGFTKARQKSILGDDEYGGRISRSVSQMEHDEQNGMDPARIGWYIAGIVEKKKPAVVYVAGAQYKFLSLLCKLLPAAARGKIVGKIYG
;
A
#
# COMPACT_ATOMS: atom_id res chain seq x y z
N MET A 1 -16.63 12.85 5.29
CA MET A 1 -16.06 12.95 3.91
C MET A 1 -14.71 13.66 3.86
N GLU A 2 -14.44 14.65 4.69
CA GLU A 2 -13.15 15.38 4.72
C GLU A 2 -11.95 14.48 4.97
N GLN A 3 -12.01 13.61 5.99
CA GLN A 3 -10.93 12.64 6.29
C GLN A 3 -10.63 11.70 5.11
N ALA A 4 -11.67 11.25 4.40
CA ALA A 4 -11.49 10.42 3.20
C ALA A 4 -10.76 11.16 2.10
N LYS A 5 -11.12 12.42 1.83
CA LYS A 5 -10.45 13.28 0.86
C LYS A 5 -9.00 13.51 1.26
N ALA A 6 -8.73 13.90 2.51
CA ALA A 6 -7.38 14.12 3.02
C ALA A 6 -6.49 12.87 2.87
N GLN A 7 -7.04 11.67 3.11
CA GLN A 7 -6.32 10.42 2.91
C GLN A 7 -5.97 10.18 1.44
N PHE A 8 -6.89 10.46 0.52
CA PHE A 8 -6.62 10.37 -0.92
C PHE A 8 -5.66 11.45 -1.40
N ASP A 9 -5.78 12.67 -0.89
CA ASP A 9 -4.88 13.78 -1.24
C ASP A 9 -3.42 13.42 -0.93
N VAL A 10 -3.16 12.87 0.24
CA VAL A 10 -1.80 12.47 0.62
C VAL A 10 -1.37 11.19 -0.11
N ASN A 11 -2.14 10.11 -0.02
CA ASN A 11 -1.70 8.79 -0.47
C ASN A 11 -1.70 8.65 -1.99
N PHE A 12 -2.72 9.16 -2.66
CA PHE A 12 -2.90 8.98 -4.09
C PHE A 12 -2.49 10.23 -4.89
N PHE A 13 -3.12 11.37 -4.65
CA PHE A 13 -2.81 12.58 -5.42
C PHE A 13 -1.40 13.09 -5.17
N GLY A 14 -0.86 12.95 -3.95
CA GLY A 14 0.54 13.23 -3.66
C GLY A 14 1.49 12.38 -4.51
N THR A 15 1.23 11.06 -4.60
CA THR A 15 1.99 10.14 -5.47
C THR A 15 1.90 10.55 -6.94
N VAL A 16 0.69 10.85 -7.44
CA VAL A 16 0.47 11.30 -8.83
C VAL A 16 1.21 12.61 -9.11
N THR A 17 1.16 13.56 -8.19
CA THR A 17 1.83 14.86 -8.33
C THR A 17 3.34 14.71 -8.45
N VAL A 18 3.97 13.89 -7.60
CA VAL A 18 5.41 13.62 -7.68
C VAL A 18 5.77 12.93 -9.00
N ASN A 19 5.01 11.90 -9.38
CA ASN A 19 5.27 11.19 -10.64
C ASN A 19 5.13 12.11 -11.84
N LYS A 20 4.09 12.96 -11.87
CA LYS A 20 3.87 13.97 -12.93
C LYS A 20 5.04 14.95 -13.02
N ALA A 21 5.58 15.38 -11.90
CA ALA A 21 6.70 16.33 -11.86
C ALA A 21 8.01 15.72 -12.39
N VAL A 22 8.30 14.45 -12.09
CA VAL A 22 9.57 13.81 -12.48
C VAL A 22 9.56 13.21 -13.89
N LEU A 23 8.41 12.81 -14.41
CA LEU A 23 8.27 12.13 -15.70
C LEU A 23 8.86 12.89 -16.89
N PRO A 24 8.70 14.22 -17.06
CA PRO A 24 9.33 14.95 -18.15
C PRO A 24 10.86 14.82 -18.16
N PHE A 25 11.48 14.86 -16.98
CA PHE A 25 12.94 14.73 -16.82
C PHE A 25 13.40 13.32 -17.19
N LEU A 26 12.70 12.29 -16.69
CA LEU A 26 13.03 10.90 -16.98
C LEU A 26 12.85 10.56 -18.47
N ARG A 27 11.81 11.11 -19.12
CA ARG A 27 11.61 10.95 -20.57
C ARG A 27 12.72 11.61 -21.36
N HIS A 28 13.13 12.82 -21.00
CA HIS A 28 14.24 13.51 -21.66
C HIS A 28 15.55 12.72 -21.50
N GLN A 29 15.76 12.10 -20.32
CA GLN A 29 16.93 11.28 -20.03
C GLN A 29 16.90 9.93 -20.75
N GLY A 30 15.75 9.46 -21.22
CA GLY A 30 15.57 8.16 -21.87
C GLY A 30 15.75 6.96 -20.93
N LYS A 31 15.74 7.18 -19.62
CA LYS A 31 15.86 6.13 -18.58
C LYS A 31 15.36 6.65 -17.23
N GLY A 32 14.89 5.75 -16.39
CA GLY A 32 14.49 6.09 -15.02
C GLY A 32 13.83 4.93 -14.30
N HIS A 33 13.70 5.07 -12.98
CA HIS A 33 12.97 4.12 -12.16
C HIS A 33 12.14 4.86 -11.11
N ILE A 34 10.83 4.72 -11.17
CA ILE A 34 9.86 5.24 -10.21
C ILE A 34 9.45 4.08 -9.30
N VAL A 35 9.55 4.27 -8.00
CA VAL A 35 9.09 3.30 -7.00
C VAL A 35 7.95 3.93 -6.19
N ASN A 36 6.73 3.45 -6.40
CA ASN A 36 5.55 3.90 -5.69
C ASN A 36 5.24 2.94 -4.53
N ILE A 37 4.99 3.51 -3.35
CA ILE A 37 4.72 2.74 -2.13
C ILE A 37 3.22 2.52 -1.96
N SER A 38 2.82 1.26 -2.08
CA SER A 38 1.48 0.77 -1.80
C SER A 38 1.46 -0.06 -0.51
N SER A 39 0.44 -0.87 -0.32
CA SER A 39 0.27 -1.74 0.85
C SER A 39 -0.40 -3.05 0.45
N VAL A 40 -0.21 -4.10 1.24
CA VAL A 40 -1.01 -5.32 1.12
C VAL A 40 -2.49 -5.06 1.37
N ALA A 41 -2.85 -3.98 2.07
CA ALA A 41 -4.22 -3.50 2.21
C ALA A 41 -4.89 -3.16 0.87
N ALA A 42 -4.12 -2.87 -0.18
CA ALA A 42 -4.62 -2.66 -1.54
C ALA A 42 -5.33 -3.90 -2.13
N VAL A 43 -4.97 -5.09 -1.66
CA VAL A 43 -5.53 -6.37 -2.12
C VAL A 43 -6.29 -7.11 -1.03
N ALA A 44 -5.95 -6.92 0.25
CA ALA A 44 -6.61 -7.57 1.38
C ALA A 44 -7.95 -6.89 1.76
N HIS A 45 -8.08 -5.58 1.52
CA HIS A 45 -9.29 -4.79 1.81
C HIS A 45 -9.68 -4.86 3.30
N ILE A 46 -8.85 -4.29 4.16
CA ILE A 46 -8.96 -4.40 5.62
C ILE A 46 -10.21 -3.66 6.12
N PRO A 47 -11.09 -4.31 6.93
CA PRO A 47 -12.24 -3.65 7.57
C PRO A 47 -11.80 -2.45 8.40
N PHE A 48 -12.66 -1.44 8.51
CA PHE A 48 -12.42 -0.19 9.23
C PHE A 48 -11.22 0.64 8.74
N GLN A 49 -10.58 0.20 7.64
CA GLN A 49 -9.57 0.94 6.87
C GLN A 49 -9.98 1.14 5.40
N THR A 50 -11.27 1.31 5.14
CA THR A 50 -11.84 1.34 3.79
C THR A 50 -11.17 2.36 2.88
N PHE A 51 -11.03 3.61 3.34
CA PHE A 51 -10.43 4.68 2.55
C PHE A 51 -8.92 4.50 2.37
N TYR A 52 -8.22 3.97 3.37
CA TYR A 52 -6.81 3.62 3.24
C TYR A 52 -6.62 2.52 2.19
N SER A 53 -7.33 1.41 2.31
CA SER A 53 -7.27 0.31 1.35
C SER A 53 -7.60 0.77 -0.07
N ALA A 54 -8.65 1.58 -0.24
CA ALA A 54 -9.03 2.16 -1.52
C ALA A 54 -7.94 3.07 -2.09
N SER A 55 -7.34 3.95 -1.28
CA SER A 55 -6.26 4.84 -1.73
C SER A 55 -5.03 4.07 -2.17
N LYS A 56 -4.64 3.01 -1.45
CA LYS A 56 -3.50 2.15 -1.81
C LYS A 56 -3.78 1.28 -3.04
N ALA A 57 -5.03 0.84 -3.22
CA ALA A 57 -5.46 0.17 -4.45
C ALA A 57 -5.39 1.13 -5.66
N ALA A 58 -5.78 2.39 -5.48
CA ALA A 58 -5.66 3.43 -6.51
C ALA A 58 -4.18 3.66 -6.90
N VAL A 59 -3.26 3.76 -5.92
CA VAL A 59 -1.80 3.85 -6.19
C VAL A 59 -1.30 2.65 -7.00
N SER A 60 -1.71 1.43 -6.63
CA SER A 60 -1.30 0.22 -7.35
C SER A 60 -1.82 0.22 -8.79
N SER A 61 -3.11 0.48 -8.99
CA SER A 61 -3.74 0.52 -10.32
C SER A 61 -3.12 1.58 -11.22
N TYR A 62 -2.96 2.82 -10.71
CA TYR A 62 -2.28 3.91 -11.38
C TYR A 62 -0.86 3.52 -11.81
N SER A 63 -0.10 2.91 -10.92
CA SER A 63 1.30 2.55 -11.18
C SER A 63 1.43 1.45 -12.23
N TYR A 64 0.50 0.48 -12.25
CA TYR A 64 0.48 -0.58 -13.27
C TYR A 64 0.19 -0.01 -14.67
N ALA A 65 -0.75 0.91 -14.78
CA ALA A 65 -1.05 1.60 -16.03
C ALA A 65 0.16 2.43 -16.48
N LEU A 66 0.71 3.27 -15.59
CA LEU A 66 1.85 4.11 -15.86
C LEU A 66 3.08 3.30 -16.31
N ALA A 67 3.33 2.12 -15.71
CA ALA A 67 4.44 1.25 -16.10
C ALA A 67 4.38 0.87 -17.59
N ASN A 68 3.20 0.63 -18.14
CA ASN A 68 3.00 0.33 -19.56
C ASN A 68 3.17 1.58 -20.43
N GLU A 69 2.64 2.72 -19.98
CA GLU A 69 2.70 3.99 -20.73
C GLU A 69 4.13 4.49 -20.91
N VAL A 70 4.99 4.36 -19.87
CA VAL A 70 6.33 4.92 -19.90
C VAL A 70 7.43 3.94 -20.32
N LYS A 71 7.09 2.66 -20.46
CA LYS A 71 8.03 1.62 -20.91
C LYS A 71 8.76 1.94 -22.21
N PRO A 72 8.11 2.51 -23.26
CA PRO A 72 8.79 2.89 -24.50
C PRO A 72 9.89 3.96 -24.31
N TYR A 73 9.86 4.69 -23.21
CA TYR A 73 10.84 5.74 -22.88
C TYR A 73 11.99 5.24 -22.00
N GLY A 74 12.13 3.92 -21.81
CA GLY A 74 13.17 3.35 -20.94
C GLY A 74 12.96 3.60 -19.45
N ILE A 75 11.73 3.95 -19.04
CA ILE A 75 11.37 4.22 -17.66
C ILE A 75 10.69 2.99 -17.06
N HIS A 76 11.16 2.56 -15.88
CA HIS A 76 10.53 1.53 -15.08
C HIS A 76 9.63 2.15 -14.02
N VAL A 77 8.49 1.55 -13.77
CA VAL A 77 7.63 1.87 -12.62
C VAL A 77 7.38 0.61 -11.82
N THR A 78 7.65 0.68 -10.54
CA THR A 78 7.51 -0.43 -9.60
C THR A 78 6.59 -0.04 -8.46
N VAL A 79 5.69 -0.93 -8.09
CA VAL A 79 4.89 -0.85 -6.85
C VAL A 79 5.53 -1.72 -5.80
N VAL A 80 5.74 -1.18 -4.60
CA VAL A 80 6.12 -1.96 -3.43
C VAL A 80 4.91 -2.05 -2.49
N GLU A 81 4.30 -3.24 -2.41
CA GLU A 81 3.22 -3.54 -1.47
C GLU A 81 3.88 -3.86 -0.11
N LEU A 82 3.73 -2.96 0.85
CA LEU A 82 4.25 -3.12 2.20
C LEU A 82 3.18 -3.73 3.12
N GLY A 83 3.60 -4.63 4.02
CA GLY A 83 2.82 -5.03 5.19
C GLY A 83 3.12 -4.12 6.38
N ASP A 84 2.95 -4.64 7.59
CA ASP A 84 3.15 -3.88 8.82
C ASP A 84 4.63 -3.60 9.06
N ILE A 85 4.93 -2.35 9.41
CA ILE A 85 6.29 -1.85 9.68
C ILE A 85 6.25 -1.07 10.99
N CYS A 86 7.18 -1.37 11.87
CA CYS A 86 7.30 -0.69 13.16
C CYS A 86 7.86 0.73 12.98
N THR A 87 6.96 1.71 12.81
CA THR A 87 7.29 3.12 12.59
C THR A 87 6.45 4.04 13.47
N GLY A 88 6.66 5.35 13.36
CA GLY A 88 5.78 6.36 13.97
C GLY A 88 4.36 6.44 13.36
N PHE A 89 4.05 5.65 12.34
CA PHE A 89 2.76 5.66 11.64
C PHE A 89 1.59 5.36 12.57
N THR A 90 1.74 4.36 13.45
CA THR A 90 0.72 3.99 14.45
C THR A 90 0.38 5.15 15.38
N LYS A 91 1.41 5.92 15.81
CA LYS A 91 1.23 7.09 16.69
C LYS A 91 0.57 8.27 15.96
N ALA A 92 0.81 8.40 14.64
CA ALA A 92 0.26 9.45 13.81
C ALA A 92 -1.17 9.17 13.32
N ARG A 93 -1.70 7.96 13.53
CA ARG A 93 -3.05 7.58 13.11
C ARG A 93 -4.10 8.42 13.83
N GLN A 94 -4.95 9.06 13.04
CA GLN A 94 -6.18 9.68 13.56
C GLN A 94 -7.22 8.58 13.79
N LYS A 95 -7.51 8.30 15.06
CA LYS A 95 -8.47 7.28 15.45
C LYS A 95 -9.86 7.88 15.59
N SER A 96 -10.86 7.20 15.06
CA SER A 96 -12.26 7.47 15.36
C SER A 96 -12.90 6.16 15.79
N ILE A 97 -13.46 6.16 16.99
CA ILE A 97 -14.25 5.05 17.53
C ILE A 97 -15.75 5.39 17.55
N LEU A 98 -16.15 6.41 16.78
CA LEU A 98 -17.55 6.81 16.69
C LEU A 98 -18.38 5.64 16.15
N GLY A 99 -19.43 5.30 16.89
CA GLY A 99 -20.34 4.19 16.56
C GLY A 99 -19.79 2.80 16.92
N ASP A 100 -18.73 2.68 17.72
CA ASP A 100 -18.15 1.38 18.07
C ASP A 100 -19.13 0.46 18.82
N ASP A 101 -19.96 1.03 19.68
CA ASP A 101 -21.07 0.35 20.36
C ASP A 101 -22.13 -0.17 19.38
N GLU A 102 -22.49 0.59 18.35
CA GLU A 102 -23.39 0.14 17.26
C GLU A 102 -22.80 -1.04 16.47
N TYR A 103 -21.48 -1.12 16.38
CA TYR A 103 -20.74 -2.23 15.76
C TYR A 103 -20.33 -3.32 16.77
N GLY A 104 -20.82 -3.28 18.01
CA GLY A 104 -20.50 -4.28 19.04
C GLY A 104 -19.01 -4.34 19.41
N GLY A 105 -18.32 -3.20 19.43
CA GLY A 105 -16.90 -3.09 19.78
C GLY A 105 -15.95 -3.58 18.68
N ARG A 106 -16.43 -3.81 17.45
CA ARG A 106 -15.60 -4.34 16.35
C ARG A 106 -14.60 -3.33 15.85
N ILE A 107 -14.91 -2.03 15.87
CA ILE A 107 -13.99 -0.97 15.44
C ILE A 107 -12.77 -0.95 16.36
N SER A 108 -12.98 -0.88 17.66
CA SER A 108 -11.89 -0.87 18.66
C SER A 108 -11.03 -2.14 18.58
N ARG A 109 -11.64 -3.31 18.44
CA ARG A 109 -10.88 -4.57 18.29
C ARG A 109 -10.03 -4.58 17.04
N SER A 110 -10.58 -4.18 15.89
CA SER A 110 -9.86 -4.11 14.63
C SER A 110 -8.69 -3.13 14.69
N VAL A 111 -8.92 -1.93 15.23
CA VAL A 111 -7.86 -0.92 15.40
C VAL A 111 -6.76 -1.42 16.33
N SER A 112 -7.12 -2.05 17.47
CA SER A 112 -6.15 -2.61 18.41
C SER A 112 -5.31 -3.72 17.77
N GLN A 113 -5.91 -4.59 16.96
CA GLN A 113 -5.18 -5.62 16.23
C GLN A 113 -4.19 -5.02 15.24
N MET A 114 -4.61 -4.02 14.45
CA MET A 114 -3.73 -3.33 13.51
C MET A 114 -2.55 -2.65 14.21
N GLU A 115 -2.79 -2.01 15.35
CA GLU A 115 -1.73 -1.36 16.14
C GLU A 115 -0.74 -2.37 16.69
N HIS A 116 -1.24 -3.51 17.17
CA HIS A 116 -0.39 -4.62 17.61
C HIS A 116 0.50 -5.13 16.47
N ASP A 117 -0.09 -5.38 15.29
CA ASP A 117 0.63 -5.88 14.13
C ASP A 117 1.68 -4.87 13.63
N GLU A 118 1.36 -3.58 13.60
CA GLU A 118 2.30 -2.51 13.24
C GLU A 118 3.44 -2.36 14.23
N GLN A 119 3.17 -2.44 15.55
CA GLN A 119 4.20 -2.35 16.58
C GLN A 119 5.17 -3.54 16.55
N ASN A 120 4.69 -4.71 16.14
CA ASN A 120 5.46 -5.92 15.94
C ASN A 120 5.87 -6.15 14.47
N GLY A 121 5.68 -5.14 13.64
CA GLY A 121 5.97 -5.17 12.21
C GLY A 121 7.45 -5.25 11.86
N MET A 122 7.73 -5.24 10.57
CA MET A 122 9.10 -5.30 10.05
C MET A 122 9.91 -4.06 10.47
N ASP A 123 11.22 -4.23 10.65
CA ASP A 123 12.15 -3.14 10.89
C ASP A 123 12.20 -2.18 9.68
N PRO A 124 12.01 -0.86 9.90
CA PRO A 124 12.06 0.16 8.86
C PRO A 124 13.39 0.20 8.09
N ALA A 125 14.50 0.01 8.77
CA ALA A 125 15.83 0.01 8.14
C ALA A 125 15.96 -1.15 7.15
N ARG A 126 15.46 -2.32 7.53
CA ARG A 126 15.40 -3.51 6.65
C ARG A 126 14.56 -3.28 5.40
N ILE A 127 13.43 -2.57 5.55
CA ILE A 127 12.57 -2.20 4.42
C ILE A 127 13.27 -1.17 3.54
N GLY A 128 13.97 -0.20 4.11
CA GLY A 128 14.79 0.75 3.37
C GLY A 128 15.82 0.05 2.48
N TRP A 129 16.59 -0.89 3.03
CA TRP A 129 17.56 -1.69 2.26
C TRP A 129 16.89 -2.54 1.17
N TYR A 130 15.71 -3.11 1.46
CA TYR A 130 14.94 -3.86 0.48
C TYR A 130 14.53 -2.99 -0.72
N ILE A 131 14.04 -1.77 -0.47
CA ILE A 131 13.65 -0.81 -1.51
C ILE A 131 14.87 -0.34 -2.29
N ALA A 132 15.99 -0.02 -1.63
CA ALA A 132 17.23 0.35 -2.28
C ALA A 132 17.69 -0.73 -3.27
N GLY A 133 17.67 -1.99 -2.85
CA GLY A 133 18.01 -3.11 -3.72
C GLY A 133 17.04 -3.31 -4.92
N ILE A 134 15.78 -2.81 -4.80
CA ILE A 134 14.85 -2.78 -5.95
C ILE A 134 15.25 -1.68 -6.92
N VAL A 135 15.61 -0.50 -6.42
CA VAL A 135 16.01 0.67 -7.25
C VAL A 135 17.22 0.34 -8.12
N GLU A 136 18.16 -0.44 -7.60
CA GLU A 136 19.40 -0.82 -8.29
C GLU A 136 19.22 -1.88 -9.38
N LYS A 137 18.04 -2.50 -9.48
CA LYS A 137 17.79 -3.57 -10.48
C LYS A 137 17.76 -3.00 -11.91
N LYS A 138 18.51 -3.61 -12.82
CA LYS A 138 18.48 -3.27 -14.25
C LYS A 138 17.13 -3.59 -14.92
N LYS A 139 16.43 -4.62 -14.45
CA LYS A 139 15.13 -5.05 -14.96
C LYS A 139 14.21 -5.33 -13.75
N PRO A 140 13.68 -4.29 -13.09
CA PRO A 140 12.79 -4.50 -11.97
C PRO A 140 11.45 -5.07 -12.41
N ALA A 141 10.84 -5.87 -11.57
CA ALA A 141 9.44 -6.28 -11.76
C ALA A 141 8.49 -5.09 -11.47
N VAL A 142 7.29 -5.15 -12.02
CA VAL A 142 6.26 -4.11 -11.80
C VAL A 142 5.75 -4.11 -10.36
N VAL A 143 5.80 -5.24 -9.65
CA VAL A 143 5.35 -5.35 -8.27
C VAL A 143 6.32 -6.15 -7.41
N TYR A 144 6.55 -5.66 -6.20
CA TYR A 144 7.24 -6.37 -5.12
C TYR A 144 6.38 -6.32 -3.85
N VAL A 145 6.43 -7.38 -3.08
CA VAL A 145 5.80 -7.44 -1.74
C VAL A 145 6.91 -7.65 -0.71
N ALA A 146 6.96 -6.82 0.31
CA ALA A 146 7.95 -6.94 1.36
C ALA A 146 7.49 -7.92 2.46
N GLY A 147 8.39 -8.82 2.87
CA GLY A 147 8.13 -9.85 3.88
C GLY A 147 7.49 -11.12 3.32
N ALA A 148 7.95 -12.29 3.78
CA ALA A 148 7.50 -13.58 3.26
C ALA A 148 6.01 -13.84 3.53
N GLN A 149 5.55 -13.54 4.75
CA GLN A 149 4.15 -13.67 5.15
C GLN A 149 3.22 -12.80 4.29
N TYR A 150 3.63 -11.57 3.98
CA TYR A 150 2.84 -10.65 3.16
C TYR A 150 2.85 -11.03 1.68
N LYS A 151 3.95 -11.65 1.18
CA LYS A 151 3.96 -12.24 -0.16
C LYS A 151 2.92 -13.34 -0.29
N PHE A 152 2.86 -14.23 0.70
CA PHE A 152 1.87 -15.30 0.72
C PHE A 152 0.44 -14.75 0.81
N LEU A 153 0.20 -13.79 1.71
CA LEU A 153 -1.11 -13.14 1.87
C LEU A 153 -1.54 -12.42 0.60
N SER A 154 -0.66 -11.62 -0.01
CA SER A 154 -0.95 -10.91 -1.27
C SER A 154 -1.28 -11.89 -2.40
N LEU A 155 -0.51 -12.97 -2.55
CA LEU A 155 -0.77 -14.01 -3.53
C LEU A 155 -2.14 -14.68 -3.29
N LEU A 156 -2.41 -15.07 -2.05
CA LEU A 156 -3.69 -15.68 -1.66
C LEU A 156 -4.86 -14.74 -1.98
N CYS A 157 -4.75 -13.46 -1.60
CA CYS A 157 -5.79 -12.46 -1.88
C CYS A 157 -6.02 -12.22 -3.37
N LYS A 158 -4.99 -12.35 -4.21
CA LYS A 158 -5.11 -12.19 -5.67
C LYS A 158 -5.76 -13.41 -6.34
N LEU A 159 -5.59 -14.60 -5.76
CA LEU A 159 -6.14 -15.85 -6.32
C LEU A 159 -7.57 -16.16 -5.85
N LEU A 160 -7.93 -15.73 -4.65
CA LEU A 160 -9.23 -16.03 -4.06
C LEU A 160 -10.35 -15.16 -4.63
N PRO A 161 -11.55 -15.74 -4.84
CA PRO A 161 -12.76 -14.95 -5.08
C PRO A 161 -13.01 -13.95 -3.96
N ALA A 162 -13.61 -12.79 -4.29
CA ALA A 162 -13.83 -11.69 -3.35
C ALA A 162 -14.56 -12.14 -2.06
N ALA A 163 -15.56 -13.02 -2.16
CA ALA A 163 -16.30 -13.53 -1.01
C ALA A 163 -15.42 -14.37 -0.05
N ALA A 164 -14.53 -15.22 -0.58
CA ALA A 164 -13.61 -16.03 0.24
C ALA A 164 -12.55 -15.15 0.90
N ARG A 165 -11.98 -14.20 0.15
CA ARG A 165 -11.04 -13.21 0.67
C ARG A 165 -11.66 -12.39 1.80
N GLY A 166 -12.89 -11.87 1.62
CA GLY A 166 -13.61 -11.11 2.65
C GLY A 166 -13.83 -11.91 3.93
N LYS A 167 -14.13 -13.21 3.84
CA LYS A 167 -14.28 -14.09 5.01
C LYS A 167 -12.97 -14.24 5.79
N ILE A 168 -11.83 -14.40 5.11
CA ILE A 168 -10.51 -14.57 5.74
C ILE A 168 -10.11 -13.27 6.44
N VAL A 169 -10.14 -12.15 5.72
CA VAL A 169 -9.75 -10.85 6.27
C VAL A 169 -10.70 -10.41 7.38
N GLY A 170 -12.01 -10.69 7.24
CA GLY A 170 -13.00 -10.42 8.27
C GLY A 170 -12.82 -11.26 9.55
N LYS A 171 -12.17 -12.44 9.50
CA LYS A 171 -11.82 -13.19 10.71
C LYS A 171 -10.63 -12.62 11.46
N ILE A 172 -9.74 -11.93 10.76
CA ILE A 172 -8.52 -11.34 11.34
C ILE A 172 -8.83 -9.96 11.93
N TYR A 173 -9.58 -9.14 11.21
CA TYR A 173 -9.79 -7.72 11.53
C TYR A 173 -11.25 -7.31 11.70
N GLY A 174 -12.21 -8.24 11.63
CA GLY A 174 -13.65 -7.92 11.61
C GLY A 174 -14.41 -8.08 12.94
#